data_4c95d6b4a7eed0cbd4f01c1cc997c17f
#
_entry.id   4c95d6b4a7eed0cbd4f01c1cc997c17f
#
_cell.length_a   1.000
_cell.length_b   1.000
_cell.length_c   1.000
_cell.angle_alpha   90.00
_cell.angle_beta   90.00
_cell.angle_gamma   90.00
#
_symmetry.space_group_name_H-M   'P 1'
#
loop_
_entity.id
_entity.type
_entity.pdbx_description
1 polymer ?
#
loop_
_entity_poly.entity_id
_entity_poly.type
_entity_poly.pdbx_seq_one_letter_code
_entity_poly.pdbx_strand_id
1 'polypeptide(L)'
;MNFSGIIVGAATFLIIGVCHPIVIKMEYYWGKGSWWLFLLAGLAFVAASIFVGNDVVATILGAAAFSCFWGIKEMFEQERRVLKGWFPENPARHDYYETIRKADCGGLTGSPTAPAGRSAPSGRQARRSNLSSPK
;
A
#
# COMPACT_ATOMS: atom_id res chain seq x y z
N MET A 1 24.22 13.36 -31.59
CA MET A 1 23.63 12.22 -30.86
C MET A 1 22.74 12.78 -29.79
N ASN A 2 21.49 12.34 -29.70
CA ASN A 2 20.50 12.90 -28.77
C ASN A 2 20.29 11.93 -27.60
N PHE A 3 20.85 12.25 -26.44
CA PHE A 3 20.74 11.45 -25.21
C PHE A 3 19.53 11.82 -24.34
N SER A 4 18.74 12.81 -24.74
CA SER A 4 17.61 13.29 -23.94
C SER A 4 16.56 12.20 -23.68
N GLY A 5 16.31 11.32 -24.63
CA GLY A 5 15.40 10.19 -24.45
C GLY A 5 15.86 9.20 -23.38
N ILE A 6 17.16 8.92 -23.31
CA ILE A 6 17.73 8.04 -22.26
C ILE A 6 17.62 8.70 -20.89
N ILE A 7 17.93 9.99 -20.81
CA ILE A 7 17.85 10.75 -19.54
C ILE A 7 16.41 10.79 -19.04
N VAL A 8 15.45 11.12 -19.91
CA VAL A 8 14.03 11.15 -19.54
C VAL A 8 13.54 9.75 -19.17
N GLY A 9 13.90 8.72 -19.91
CA GLY A 9 13.52 7.34 -19.61
C GLY A 9 14.05 6.87 -18.25
N ALA A 10 15.33 7.11 -17.97
CA ALA A 10 15.94 6.77 -16.67
C ALA A 10 15.31 7.54 -15.53
N ALA A 11 15.08 8.86 -15.69
CA ALA A 11 14.41 9.69 -14.68
C ALA A 11 13.00 9.19 -14.40
N THR A 12 12.21 8.89 -15.43
CA THR A 12 10.84 8.36 -15.28
C THR A 12 10.84 7.02 -14.55
N PHE A 13 11.76 6.13 -14.89
CA PHE A 13 11.91 4.84 -14.21
C PHE A 13 12.21 5.01 -12.71
N LEU A 14 13.12 5.92 -12.37
CA LEU A 14 13.44 6.24 -10.97
C LEU A 14 12.26 6.85 -10.23
N ILE A 15 11.53 7.77 -10.86
CA ILE A 15 10.32 8.39 -10.28
C ILE A 15 9.28 7.31 -9.94
N ILE A 16 8.96 6.43 -10.87
CA ILE A 16 8.00 5.34 -10.64
C ILE A 16 8.50 4.40 -9.53
N GLY A 17 9.79 4.01 -9.58
CA GLY A 17 10.41 3.14 -8.59
C GLY A 17 10.40 3.71 -7.18
N VAL A 18 10.52 5.02 -7.02
CA VAL A 18 10.45 5.71 -5.71
C VAL A 18 9.01 5.95 -5.28
N CYS A 19 8.11 6.29 -6.19
CA CYS A 19 6.69 6.50 -5.87
C CYS A 19 6.04 5.24 -5.29
N HIS A 20 6.40 4.06 -5.78
CA HIS A 20 5.79 2.80 -5.35
C HIS A 20 5.97 2.51 -3.86
N PRO A 21 7.19 2.50 -3.27
CA PRO A 21 7.36 2.33 -1.83
C PRO A 21 6.79 3.48 -1.00
N ILE A 22 6.72 4.69 -1.56
CA ILE A 22 6.08 5.83 -0.89
C ILE A 22 4.59 5.56 -0.71
N VAL A 23 3.88 5.10 -1.73
CA VAL A 23 2.46 4.73 -1.65
C VAL A 23 2.22 3.68 -0.56
N ILE A 24 3.03 2.63 -0.52
CA ILE A 24 2.91 1.57 0.49
C ILE A 24 3.08 2.13 1.92
N LYS A 25 4.10 2.97 2.14
CA LYS A 25 4.33 3.59 3.45
C LYS A 25 3.26 4.60 3.83
N MET A 26 2.79 5.39 2.87
CA MET A 26 1.74 6.38 3.11
C MET A 26 0.42 5.69 3.47
N GLU A 27 0.06 4.60 2.81
CA GLU A 27 -1.10 3.79 3.17
C GLU A 27 -0.93 3.22 4.57
N TYR A 28 0.22 2.65 4.90
CA TYR A 28 0.50 2.06 6.21
C TYR A 28 0.35 3.06 7.36
N TYR A 29 0.92 4.28 7.24
CA TYR A 29 0.89 5.28 8.31
C TYR A 29 -0.37 6.13 8.33
N TRP A 30 -0.84 6.61 7.18
CA TRP A 30 -1.92 7.58 7.06
C TRP A 30 -3.18 7.04 6.37
N GLY A 31 -3.07 5.87 5.72
CA GLY A 31 -4.15 5.23 5.01
C GLY A 31 -4.58 5.97 3.74
N LYS A 32 -5.69 5.48 3.16
CA LYS A 32 -6.22 6.03 1.91
C LYS A 32 -6.61 7.52 1.98
N GLY A 33 -6.84 8.07 3.17
CA GLY A 33 -7.17 9.49 3.35
C GLY A 33 -6.08 10.44 2.90
N SER A 34 -4.84 9.95 2.70
CA SER A 34 -3.68 10.75 2.24
C SER A 34 -3.63 10.98 0.72
N TRP A 35 -4.62 10.53 -0.05
CA TRP A 35 -4.66 10.67 -1.52
C TRP A 35 -4.54 12.11 -2.02
N TRP A 36 -5.03 13.07 -1.24
CA TRP A 36 -4.98 14.49 -1.58
C TRP A 36 -3.54 15.05 -1.63
N LEU A 37 -2.58 14.47 -0.89
CA LEU A 37 -1.16 14.84 -0.97
C LEU A 37 -0.59 14.53 -2.36
N PHE A 38 -0.91 13.36 -2.91
CA PHE A 38 -0.53 12.99 -4.27
C PHE A 38 -1.19 13.89 -5.31
N LEU A 39 -2.45 14.30 -5.07
CA LEU A 39 -3.15 15.24 -5.93
C LEU A 39 -2.47 16.61 -5.94
N LEU A 40 -2.15 17.15 -4.75
CA LEU A 40 -1.45 18.44 -4.63
C LEU A 40 -0.05 18.37 -5.23
N ALA A 41 0.71 17.32 -4.97
CA ALA A 41 2.04 17.12 -5.54
C ALA A 41 1.97 17.04 -7.08
N GLY A 42 1.04 16.25 -7.62
CA GLY A 42 0.83 16.15 -9.06
C GLY A 42 0.48 17.49 -9.70
N LEU A 43 -0.42 18.25 -9.08
CA LEU A 43 -0.81 19.59 -9.57
C LEU A 43 0.36 20.58 -9.52
N ALA A 44 1.17 20.55 -8.45
CA ALA A 44 2.38 21.37 -8.32
C ALA A 44 3.41 21.04 -9.42
N PHE A 45 3.62 19.75 -9.72
CA PHE A 45 4.52 19.33 -10.80
C PHE A 45 4.00 19.72 -12.19
N VAL A 46 2.69 19.65 -12.43
CA VAL A 46 2.09 20.17 -13.67
C VAL A 46 2.35 21.66 -13.81
N ALA A 47 2.08 22.45 -12.77
CA ALA A 47 2.32 23.87 -12.79
C ALA A 47 3.81 24.17 -13.04
N ALA A 48 4.72 23.52 -12.33
CA ALA A 48 6.16 23.69 -12.52
C ALA A 48 6.59 23.33 -13.95
N SER A 49 6.04 22.28 -14.55
CA SER A 49 6.33 21.88 -15.93
C SER A 49 5.97 22.96 -16.95
N ILE A 50 4.91 23.73 -16.71
CA ILE A 50 4.48 24.81 -17.61
C ILE A 50 5.45 26.00 -17.55
N PHE A 51 6.00 26.30 -16.37
CA PHE A 51 6.88 27.46 -16.17
C PHE A 51 8.35 27.20 -16.53
N VAL A 52 8.74 25.93 -16.69
CA VAL A 52 10.12 25.58 -17.03
C VAL A 52 10.33 25.67 -18.52
N GLY A 53 11.33 26.47 -18.94
CA GLY A 53 11.69 26.68 -20.35
C GLY A 53 12.60 25.58 -20.95
N ASN A 54 12.97 24.56 -20.18
CA ASN A 54 13.81 23.45 -20.67
C ASN A 54 12.95 22.22 -20.94
N ASP A 55 12.86 21.78 -22.17
CA ASP A 55 11.99 20.68 -22.63
C ASP A 55 12.25 19.35 -21.88
N VAL A 56 13.51 19.03 -21.59
CA VAL A 56 13.87 17.81 -20.88
C VAL A 56 13.35 17.85 -19.43
N VAL A 57 13.57 18.97 -18.75
CA VAL A 57 13.10 19.16 -17.36
C VAL A 57 11.58 19.22 -17.31
N ALA A 58 10.94 19.92 -18.24
CA ALA A 58 9.48 19.97 -18.33
C ALA A 58 8.87 18.57 -18.53
N THR A 59 9.47 17.75 -19.39
CA THR A 59 9.02 16.38 -19.63
C THR A 59 9.17 15.51 -18.37
N ILE A 60 10.28 15.63 -17.64
CA ILE A 60 10.51 14.89 -16.39
C ILE A 60 9.48 15.31 -15.32
N LEU A 61 9.21 16.61 -15.19
CA LEU A 61 8.18 17.13 -14.27
C LEU A 61 6.78 16.64 -14.64
N GLY A 62 6.47 16.61 -15.94
CA GLY A 62 5.23 16.04 -16.45
C GLY A 62 5.09 14.55 -16.08
N ALA A 63 6.14 13.76 -16.30
CA ALA A 63 6.16 12.34 -15.93
C ALA A 63 5.97 12.15 -14.41
N ALA A 64 6.58 13.00 -13.57
CA ALA A 64 6.40 12.99 -12.13
C ALA A 64 4.95 13.32 -11.73
N ALA A 65 4.32 14.29 -12.37
CA ALA A 65 2.93 14.66 -12.15
C ALA A 65 1.98 13.50 -12.42
N PHE A 66 2.10 12.87 -13.58
CA PHE A 66 1.27 11.71 -13.93
C PHE A 66 1.55 10.51 -13.03
N SER A 67 2.79 10.30 -12.58
CA SER A 67 3.12 9.28 -11.59
C SER A 67 2.43 9.52 -10.24
N CYS A 68 2.33 10.78 -9.81
CA CYS A 68 1.56 11.14 -8.62
C CYS A 68 0.07 10.84 -8.78
N PHE A 69 -0.54 11.18 -9.91
CA PHE A 69 -1.95 10.87 -10.19
C PHE A 69 -2.20 9.36 -10.25
N TRP A 70 -1.28 8.59 -10.85
CA TRP A 70 -1.34 7.14 -10.80
C TRP A 70 -1.21 6.59 -9.39
N GLY A 71 -0.37 7.21 -8.56
CA GLY A 71 -0.20 6.88 -7.14
C GLY A 71 -1.49 6.95 -6.33
N ILE A 72 -2.43 7.84 -6.69
CA ILE A 72 -3.75 7.89 -6.07
C ILE A 72 -4.50 6.57 -6.27
N LYS A 73 -4.55 6.09 -7.51
CA LYS A 73 -5.16 4.79 -7.82
C LYS A 73 -4.48 3.64 -7.09
N GLU A 74 -3.14 3.62 -7.10
CA GLU A 74 -2.33 2.61 -6.43
C GLU A 74 -2.59 2.56 -4.91
N MET A 75 -2.85 3.71 -4.29
CA MET A 75 -3.18 3.79 -2.86
C MET A 75 -4.48 3.07 -2.53
N PHE A 76 -5.52 3.21 -3.36
CA PHE A 76 -6.77 2.47 -3.18
C PHE A 76 -6.60 0.97 -3.42
N GLU A 77 -5.76 0.59 -4.38
CA GLU A 77 -5.44 -0.82 -4.63
C GLU A 77 -4.61 -1.42 -3.49
N GLN A 78 -3.69 -0.64 -2.91
CA GLN A 78 -2.89 -1.07 -1.77
C GLN A 78 -3.76 -1.35 -0.54
N GLU A 79 -4.74 -0.52 -0.23
CA GLU A 79 -5.72 -0.79 0.83
C GLU A 79 -6.42 -2.13 0.61
N ARG A 80 -6.87 -2.41 -0.62
CA ARG A 80 -7.49 -3.69 -0.97
C ARG A 80 -6.53 -4.88 -0.79
N ARG A 81 -5.23 -4.70 -1.08
CA ARG A 81 -4.21 -5.74 -0.88
C ARG A 81 -3.98 -6.01 0.61
N VAL A 82 -3.99 -4.96 1.45
CA VAL A 82 -3.92 -5.09 2.92
C VAL A 82 -5.15 -5.81 3.45
N LEU A 83 -6.35 -5.45 3.01
CA LEU A 83 -7.60 -6.13 3.40
C LEU A 83 -7.62 -7.62 3.02
N LYS A 84 -6.98 -7.99 1.90
CA LYS A 84 -6.80 -9.39 1.48
C LYS A 84 -5.72 -10.14 2.27
N GLY A 85 -4.97 -9.45 3.16
CA GLY A 85 -3.91 -10.05 3.95
C GLY A 85 -2.59 -10.26 3.20
N TRP A 86 -2.40 -9.62 2.05
CA TRP A 86 -1.14 -9.72 1.28
C TRP A 86 -0.02 -8.85 1.85
N PHE A 87 -0.38 -7.79 2.58
CA PHE A 87 0.55 -6.88 3.25
C PHE A 87 0.22 -6.78 4.73
N PRO A 88 1.22 -6.49 5.60
CA PRO A 88 0.99 -6.34 7.03
C PRO A 88 0.09 -5.15 7.32
N GLU A 89 -0.91 -5.37 8.16
CA GLU A 89 -1.79 -4.32 8.67
C GLU A 89 -1.05 -3.48 9.72
N ASN A 90 -1.36 -2.18 9.76
CA ASN A 90 -0.91 -1.34 10.86
C ASN A 90 -1.73 -1.65 12.12
N PRO A 91 -1.10 -2.10 13.23
CA PRO A 91 -1.83 -2.43 14.47
C PRO A 91 -2.67 -1.29 15.01
N ALA A 92 -2.24 -0.04 14.82
CA ALA A 92 -2.96 1.16 15.26
C ALA A 92 -4.26 1.41 14.47
N ARG A 93 -4.47 0.71 13.35
CA ARG A 93 -5.64 0.84 12.46
C ARG A 93 -6.41 -0.47 12.29
N HIS A 94 -6.14 -1.44 13.14
CA HIS A 94 -6.77 -2.75 13.08
C HIS A 94 -8.31 -2.66 13.10
N ASP A 95 -8.87 -1.85 13.99
CA ASP A 95 -10.34 -1.64 14.12
C ASP A 95 -10.95 -1.08 12.83
N TYR A 96 -10.23 -0.22 12.12
CA TYR A 96 -10.65 0.33 10.83
C TYR A 96 -10.75 -0.77 9.77
N TYR A 97 -9.75 -1.62 9.64
CA TYR A 97 -9.76 -2.73 8.67
C TYR A 97 -10.81 -3.78 9.02
N GLU A 98 -11.00 -4.08 10.30
CA GLU A 98 -12.06 -4.97 10.77
C GLU A 98 -13.47 -4.45 10.42
N THR A 99 -13.70 -3.16 10.56
CA THR A 99 -14.99 -2.53 10.22
C THR A 99 -15.29 -2.66 8.73
N ILE A 100 -14.29 -2.40 7.87
CA ILE A 100 -14.45 -2.54 6.41
C ILE A 100 -14.65 -4.00 6.02
N ARG A 101 -13.88 -4.92 6.62
CA ARG A 101 -13.99 -6.35 6.37
C ARG A 101 -15.39 -6.89 6.73
N LYS A 102 -15.96 -6.43 7.85
CA LYS A 102 -17.33 -6.77 8.26
C LYS A 102 -18.38 -6.19 7.33
N ALA A 103 -18.20 -4.95 6.86
CA ALA A 103 -19.08 -4.31 5.90
C ALA A 103 -19.08 -5.03 4.54
N ASP A 104 -17.93 -5.48 4.08
CA ASP A 104 -17.77 -6.23 2.83
C ASP A 104 -18.37 -7.64 2.92
N CYS A 105 -18.22 -8.31 4.07
CA CYS A 105 -18.88 -9.60 4.33
C CYS A 105 -20.40 -9.50 4.50
N GLY A 106 -20.94 -8.36 4.93
CA GLY A 106 -22.37 -8.12 5.06
C GLY A 106 -23.07 -7.83 3.74
N GLY A 107 -22.34 -7.52 2.67
CA GLY A 107 -22.87 -7.16 1.35
C GLY A 107 -22.85 -8.28 0.30
N LEU A 108 -22.15 -9.36 0.54
CA LEU A 108 -22.03 -10.49 -0.40
C LEU A 108 -22.13 -11.80 0.38
N THR A 109 -23.25 -12.49 0.24
CA THR A 109 -23.37 -13.92 0.57
C THR A 109 -22.51 -14.73 -0.41
N GLY A 110 -21.20 -14.64 -0.26
CA GLY A 110 -20.20 -15.41 -0.98
C GLY A 110 -19.07 -15.69 -0.02
N SER A 111 -19.03 -16.93 0.47
CA SER A 111 -18.03 -17.48 1.37
C SER A 111 -16.62 -17.04 0.97
N PRO A 112 -15.87 -16.27 1.78
CA PRO A 112 -14.44 -16.15 1.58
C PRO A 112 -13.83 -17.43 2.11
N THR A 113 -13.19 -18.18 1.24
CA THR A 113 -12.26 -19.24 1.61
C THR A 113 -11.28 -18.67 2.62
N ALA A 114 -11.44 -19.02 3.86
CA ALA A 114 -10.46 -18.77 4.89
C ALA A 114 -9.12 -19.34 4.42
N PRO A 115 -7.99 -18.61 4.50
CA PRO A 115 -6.69 -19.23 4.32
C PRO A 115 -6.51 -20.24 5.44
N ALA A 116 -6.49 -21.50 5.04
CA ALA A 116 -6.24 -22.64 5.92
C ALA A 116 -4.90 -22.45 6.62
N GLY A 117 -4.92 -22.48 7.96
CA GLY A 117 -3.82 -23.01 8.72
C GLY A 117 -2.71 -22.04 9.09
N ARG A 118 -2.91 -21.38 10.20
CA ARG A 118 -1.87 -21.43 11.23
C ARG A 118 -2.50 -21.99 12.49
N SER A 119 -2.44 -23.32 12.57
CA SER A 119 -2.67 -24.07 13.80
C SER A 119 -1.76 -23.49 14.90
N ALA A 120 -2.39 -22.91 15.90
CA ALA A 120 -1.74 -22.64 17.17
C ALA A 120 -1.11 -23.94 17.70
N PRO A 121 0.06 -23.91 18.29
CA PRO A 121 0.59 -25.07 19.01
C PRO A 121 -0.22 -25.22 20.31
N SER A 122 -1.33 -25.90 20.22
CA SER A 122 -2.01 -26.52 21.35
C SER A 122 -1.22 -27.75 21.75
N GLY A 123 -0.68 -27.75 22.90
CA GLY A 123 -0.24 -29.00 23.44
C GLY A 123 1.03 -28.98 24.26
N ARG A 124 1.03 -28.29 25.36
CA ARG A 124 1.95 -28.67 26.47
C ARG A 124 1.48 -28.12 27.82
N GLN A 125 0.25 -28.45 28.20
CA GLN A 125 -0.18 -28.23 29.60
C GLN A 125 -1.25 -29.22 30.06
N ALA A 126 -1.08 -30.49 29.78
CA ALA A 126 -1.94 -31.54 30.35
C ALA A 126 -1.13 -32.79 30.68
N ARG A 127 -0.01 -32.64 31.40
CA ARG A 127 0.71 -33.78 31.94
C ARG A 127 1.43 -33.45 33.24
N ARG A 128 0.72 -32.84 34.19
CA ARG A 128 1.21 -32.72 35.57
C ARG A 128 0.09 -32.80 36.60
N SER A 129 -0.76 -33.80 36.51
CA SER A 129 -1.67 -34.11 37.60
C SER A 129 -2.06 -35.55 37.67
N ASN A 130 -1.09 -36.49 37.60
CA ASN A 130 -1.33 -37.87 38.01
C ASN A 130 -0.02 -38.54 38.40
N LEU A 131 0.57 -38.05 39.47
CA LEU A 131 1.62 -38.77 40.19
C LEU A 131 1.68 -38.24 41.63
N SER A 132 0.67 -38.61 42.40
CA SER A 132 0.82 -38.71 43.88
C SER A 132 -0.37 -39.47 44.43
N SER A 133 -0.30 -40.75 44.46
CA SER A 133 -0.90 -41.60 45.50
C SER A 133 0.07 -42.72 45.80
N PRO A 134 0.70 -42.67 46.95
CA PRO A 134 1.20 -43.88 47.56
C PRO A 134 0.29 -44.25 48.75
N LYS A 135 0.26 -45.49 48.94
CA LYS A 135 -0.28 -46.09 50.15
C LYS A 135 0.26 -45.45 51.42
#